data_8bcc3f9e83faa493dbf8c085c49c9a0e
#
_entry.id   8bcc3f9e83faa493dbf8c085c49c9a0e
#
_cell.length_a   1.000
_cell.length_b   1.000
_cell.length_c   1.000
_cell.angle_alpha   90.00
_cell.angle_beta   90.00
_cell.angle_gamma   90.00
#
_symmetry.space_group_name_H-M   'P 1'
#
loop_
_entity.id
_entity.type
_entity.pdbx_description
1 polymer ?
#
loop_
_entity_poly.entity_id
_entity_poly.type
_entity_poly.pdbx_seq_one_letter_code
_entity_poly.pdbx_strand_id
1 'polypeptide(L)'
;MVIHHSSQPVALTGADNEVAAGERCDMQSVLDTIIWAVDSPPVPASDNPIIQALTWGATHFIGLFNASGQALIGLATGILPTLIVLLTFMYAITTWVGEERMTRAVQWSARWAVTRYTLMPIIAVIVLTNPMAYSFGIYLPERQKPAFYDSAVSFVHPVTAFFPHANAGEIFVWAGVSAGVLAIAPEKYPLLALLYFATGIVVIFIRGVVTEWITNLLIRRQGLTEIFDQYDREFARATERFVEAKQSKKTGSSVATEGAM
;
A
#
# COMPACT_ATOMS: atom_id res chain seq x y z
N MET A 1 -3.74 72.92 -21.17
CA MET A 1 -3.69 71.72 -21.97
C MET A 1 -3.06 70.67 -21.08
N VAL A 2 -3.89 69.94 -20.32
CA VAL A 2 -3.44 68.97 -19.30
C VAL A 2 -3.64 67.59 -19.89
N ILE A 3 -2.54 66.84 -20.07
CA ILE A 3 -2.58 65.49 -20.56
C ILE A 3 -2.68 64.55 -19.36
N HIS A 4 -3.85 63.88 -19.24
CA HIS A 4 -4.08 62.82 -18.28
C HIS A 4 -3.40 61.54 -18.81
N HIS A 5 -2.37 61.09 -18.13
CA HIS A 5 -1.84 59.74 -18.27
C HIS A 5 -2.64 58.80 -17.36
N SER A 6 -3.54 58.03 -17.94
CA SER A 6 -4.19 56.90 -17.24
C SER A 6 -3.28 55.67 -17.35
N SER A 7 -2.61 55.33 -16.27
CA SER A 7 -1.92 54.05 -16.11
C SER A 7 -2.98 52.97 -15.76
N GLN A 8 -3.31 52.13 -16.72
CA GLN A 8 -4.04 50.91 -16.47
C GLN A 8 -3.12 49.87 -15.85
N PRO A 9 -3.55 49.10 -14.82
CA PRO A 9 -2.78 47.96 -14.34
C PRO A 9 -2.84 46.84 -15.36
N VAL A 10 -1.68 46.34 -15.74
CA VAL A 10 -1.51 45.12 -16.55
C VAL A 10 -2.07 43.93 -15.70
N ALA A 11 -3.20 43.44 -16.13
CA ALA A 11 -3.72 42.21 -15.61
C ALA A 11 -2.79 41.04 -16.02
N LEU A 12 -2.06 40.50 -15.05
CA LEU A 12 -1.41 39.20 -15.19
C LEU A 12 -2.54 38.14 -15.13
N THR A 13 -3.10 37.88 -16.27
CA THR A 13 -4.15 36.89 -16.43
C THR A 13 -3.60 35.65 -17.10
N GLY A 14 -3.82 34.51 -16.50
CA GLY A 14 -4.14 33.30 -17.23
C GLY A 14 -3.14 32.16 -17.26
N ALA A 15 -1.85 32.37 -17.00
CA ALA A 15 -0.88 31.27 -17.10
C ALA A 15 -0.78 30.42 -15.80
N ASP A 16 -1.01 31.04 -14.65
CA ASP A 16 -0.82 30.35 -13.35
C ASP A 16 -2.04 29.52 -12.91
N ASN A 17 -3.21 29.75 -13.53
CA ASN A 17 -4.41 28.96 -13.23
C ASN A 17 -4.55 27.71 -14.11
N GLU A 18 -3.90 27.62 -15.26
CA GLU A 18 -3.96 26.43 -16.12
C GLU A 18 -3.04 25.30 -15.62
N VAL A 19 -1.91 25.63 -14.99
CA VAL A 19 -1.00 24.63 -14.42
C VAL A 19 -1.60 23.98 -13.17
N ALA A 20 -2.37 24.72 -12.38
CA ALA A 20 -3.07 24.19 -11.20
C ALA A 20 -4.33 23.38 -11.55
N ALA A 21 -4.88 23.51 -12.75
CA ALA A 21 -6.04 22.74 -13.21
C ALA A 21 -5.64 21.39 -13.82
N GLY A 22 -4.39 21.18 -14.23
CA GLY A 22 -3.90 19.97 -14.88
C GLY A 22 -3.57 18.81 -13.94
N GLU A 23 -3.46 19.05 -12.63
CA GLU A 23 -3.04 18.01 -11.66
C GLU A 23 -4.17 17.43 -10.79
N ARG A 24 -5.37 17.89 -10.93
CA ARG A 24 -6.52 17.15 -10.42
C ARG A 24 -6.97 16.16 -11.48
N CYS A 25 -6.24 15.06 -11.61
CA CYS A 25 -6.82 13.85 -12.19
C CYS A 25 -7.89 13.37 -11.20
N ASP A 26 -9.03 14.01 -11.37
CA ASP A 26 -10.11 14.06 -10.43
C ASP A 26 -10.72 12.66 -10.35
N MET A 27 -10.66 12.03 -9.19
CA MET A 27 -11.46 10.84 -8.88
C MET A 27 -12.90 11.06 -9.30
N GLN A 28 -13.34 12.32 -9.30
CA GLN A 28 -14.61 12.78 -9.83
C GLN A 28 -14.74 12.48 -11.32
N SER A 29 -13.70 12.70 -12.13
CA SER A 29 -13.73 12.38 -13.57
C SER A 29 -13.80 10.88 -13.83
N VAL A 30 -13.18 10.07 -12.97
CA VAL A 30 -13.28 8.60 -13.05
C VAL A 30 -14.68 8.13 -12.63
N LEU A 31 -15.22 8.71 -11.56
CA LEU A 31 -16.60 8.45 -11.10
C LEU A 31 -17.61 8.94 -12.12
N ASP A 32 -17.44 10.14 -12.68
CA ASP A 32 -18.31 10.68 -13.74
C ASP A 32 -18.23 9.84 -15.00
N THR A 33 -17.06 9.27 -15.32
CA THR A 33 -16.90 8.35 -16.44
C THR A 33 -17.61 7.01 -16.19
N ILE A 34 -17.58 6.51 -14.95
CA ILE A 34 -18.32 5.32 -14.55
C ILE A 34 -19.82 5.60 -14.52
N ILE A 35 -20.23 6.76 -14.00
CA ILE A 35 -21.62 7.20 -13.97
C ILE A 35 -22.14 7.42 -15.39
N TRP A 36 -21.33 8.02 -16.28
CA TRP A 36 -21.70 8.18 -17.69
C TRP A 36 -21.88 6.85 -18.44
N ALA A 37 -21.16 5.81 -18.09
CA ALA A 37 -21.36 4.46 -18.63
C ALA A 37 -22.70 3.84 -18.19
N VAL A 38 -23.29 4.36 -17.11
CA VAL A 38 -24.61 3.97 -16.58
C VAL A 38 -25.72 4.88 -17.14
N ASP A 39 -25.40 6.16 -17.43
CA ASP A 39 -26.34 7.08 -18.10
C ASP A 39 -26.46 6.69 -19.58
N SER A 40 -27.60 6.10 -19.89
CA SER A 40 -27.92 5.56 -21.22
C SER A 40 -27.71 6.61 -22.32
N PRO A 41 -26.85 6.35 -23.31
CA PRO A 41 -26.77 7.21 -24.49
C PRO A 41 -28.14 7.25 -25.19
N PRO A 42 -28.48 8.36 -25.86
CA PRO A 42 -29.75 8.47 -26.56
C PRO A 42 -29.88 7.38 -27.60
N VAL A 43 -30.87 6.54 -27.44
CA VAL A 43 -31.20 5.49 -28.43
C VAL A 43 -31.70 6.18 -29.69
N PRO A 44 -31.17 5.86 -30.90
CA PRO A 44 -31.68 6.43 -32.14
C PRO A 44 -33.17 6.18 -32.30
N ALA A 45 -33.88 7.18 -32.73
CA ALA A 45 -35.32 7.11 -32.92
C ALA A 45 -35.67 6.16 -34.09
N SER A 46 -35.87 4.90 -33.73
CA SER A 46 -36.43 3.89 -34.65
C SER A 46 -37.79 3.46 -34.12
N ASP A 47 -38.80 3.49 -34.90
CA ASP A 47 -40.14 3.04 -34.50
C ASP A 47 -40.27 1.53 -34.32
N ASN A 48 -39.22 0.79 -34.71
CA ASN A 48 -39.18 -0.67 -34.55
C ASN A 48 -38.58 -1.05 -33.19
N PRO A 49 -39.35 -1.67 -32.25
CA PRO A 49 -38.90 -2.01 -30.92
C PRO A 49 -37.73 -3.01 -30.92
N ILE A 50 -37.58 -3.86 -31.94
CA ILE A 50 -36.47 -4.80 -32.03
C ILE A 50 -35.17 -4.05 -32.35
N ILE A 51 -35.22 -3.07 -33.25
CA ILE A 51 -34.06 -2.25 -33.61
C ILE A 51 -33.65 -1.39 -32.40
N GLN A 52 -34.61 -0.83 -31.67
CA GLN A 52 -34.33 -0.08 -30.43
C GLN A 52 -33.60 -0.93 -29.39
N ALA A 53 -34.07 -2.15 -29.14
CA ALA A 53 -33.47 -3.04 -28.16
C ALA A 53 -32.03 -3.47 -28.57
N LEU A 54 -31.83 -3.79 -29.86
CA LEU A 54 -30.49 -4.14 -30.38
C LEU A 54 -29.53 -2.96 -30.32
N THR A 55 -29.98 -1.77 -30.71
CA THR A 55 -29.15 -0.56 -30.68
C THR A 55 -28.82 -0.17 -29.24
N TRP A 56 -29.79 -0.26 -28.31
CA TRP A 56 -29.56 -0.06 -26.92
C TRP A 56 -28.49 -1.01 -26.36
N GLY A 57 -28.62 -2.31 -26.63
CA GLY A 57 -27.65 -3.31 -26.19
C GLY A 57 -26.26 -3.08 -26.79
N ALA A 58 -26.16 -2.78 -28.06
CA ALA A 58 -24.88 -2.50 -28.73
C ALA A 58 -24.21 -1.23 -28.14
N THR A 59 -24.97 -0.17 -27.94
CA THR A 59 -24.45 1.09 -27.38
C THR A 59 -23.94 0.92 -25.94
N HIS A 60 -24.71 0.20 -25.11
CA HIS A 60 -24.27 -0.08 -23.73
C HIS A 60 -23.02 -0.98 -23.71
N PHE A 61 -22.98 -1.99 -24.60
CA PHE A 61 -21.80 -2.87 -24.72
C PHE A 61 -20.54 -2.06 -25.12
N ILE A 62 -20.64 -1.23 -26.17
CA ILE A 62 -19.53 -0.37 -26.61
C ILE A 62 -19.16 0.63 -25.52
N GLY A 63 -20.16 1.26 -24.88
CA GLY A 63 -19.97 2.21 -23.79
C GLY A 63 -19.21 1.63 -22.62
N LEU A 64 -19.49 0.38 -22.24
CA LEU A 64 -18.77 -0.33 -21.17
C LEU A 64 -17.27 -0.43 -21.48
N PHE A 65 -16.88 -0.81 -22.71
CA PHE A 65 -15.46 -0.92 -23.08
C PHE A 65 -14.78 0.44 -23.15
N ASN A 66 -15.47 1.47 -23.66
CA ASN A 66 -14.95 2.83 -23.70
C ASN A 66 -14.70 3.38 -22.28
N ALA A 67 -15.66 3.21 -21.37
CA ALA A 67 -15.52 3.62 -19.97
C ALA A 67 -14.38 2.87 -19.27
N SER A 68 -14.26 1.56 -19.52
CA SER A 68 -13.17 0.74 -18.99
C SER A 68 -11.80 1.21 -19.50
N GLY A 69 -11.72 1.56 -20.80
CA GLY A 69 -10.49 2.10 -21.41
C GLY A 69 -10.08 3.44 -20.80
N GLN A 70 -11.03 4.35 -20.60
CA GLN A 70 -10.76 5.64 -19.95
C GLN A 70 -10.36 5.47 -18.49
N ALA A 71 -11.02 4.58 -17.74
CA ALA A 71 -10.63 4.24 -16.37
C ALA A 71 -9.21 3.68 -16.31
N LEU A 72 -8.83 2.80 -17.25
CA LEU A 72 -7.47 2.26 -17.35
C LEU A 72 -6.44 3.38 -17.60
N ILE A 73 -6.71 4.30 -18.53
CA ILE A 73 -5.83 5.43 -18.82
C ILE A 73 -5.70 6.32 -17.57
N GLY A 74 -6.80 6.65 -16.90
CA GLY A 74 -6.81 7.43 -15.67
C GLY A 74 -5.97 6.79 -14.56
N LEU A 75 -6.10 5.49 -14.35
CA LEU A 75 -5.28 4.73 -13.40
C LEU A 75 -3.79 4.73 -13.82
N ALA A 76 -3.52 4.52 -15.11
CA ALA A 76 -2.15 4.48 -15.62
C ALA A 76 -1.45 5.84 -15.49
N THR A 77 -2.12 6.93 -15.81
CA THR A 77 -1.52 8.27 -15.75
C THR A 77 -1.49 8.86 -14.35
N GLY A 78 -2.47 8.56 -13.50
CA GLY A 78 -2.54 9.07 -12.13
C GLY A 78 -1.73 8.26 -11.13
N ILE A 79 -1.85 6.95 -11.13
CA ILE A 79 -1.26 6.08 -10.09
C ILE A 79 0.15 5.61 -10.46
N LEU A 80 0.39 5.15 -11.69
CA LEU A 80 1.69 4.58 -12.09
C LEU A 80 2.88 5.52 -11.87
N PRO A 81 2.85 6.81 -12.25
CA PRO A 81 3.97 7.71 -12.00
C PRO A 81 4.28 7.84 -10.51
N THR A 82 3.26 8.01 -9.68
CA THR A 82 3.40 8.10 -8.22
C THR A 82 4.00 6.82 -7.63
N LEU A 83 3.54 5.65 -8.10
CA LEU A 83 4.08 4.36 -7.65
C LEU A 83 5.55 4.20 -8.04
N ILE A 84 5.95 4.56 -9.27
CA ILE A 84 7.34 4.47 -9.73
C ILE A 84 8.24 5.34 -8.86
N VAL A 85 7.83 6.58 -8.58
CA VAL A 85 8.61 7.50 -7.73
C VAL A 85 8.73 6.94 -6.31
N LEU A 86 7.64 6.48 -5.70
CA LEU A 86 7.66 5.93 -4.34
C LEU A 86 8.47 4.64 -4.26
N LEU A 87 8.33 3.72 -5.21
CA LEU A 87 9.14 2.49 -5.25
C LEU A 87 10.63 2.81 -5.40
N THR A 88 10.97 3.74 -6.29
CA THR A 88 12.37 4.18 -6.48
C THR A 88 12.92 4.81 -5.20
N PHE A 89 12.15 5.66 -4.54
CA PHE A 89 12.52 6.29 -3.28
C PHE A 89 12.72 5.26 -2.17
N MET A 90 11.80 4.30 -2.02
CA MET A 90 11.91 3.22 -1.02
C MET A 90 13.09 2.30 -1.31
N TYR A 91 13.34 1.98 -2.60
CA TYR A 91 14.53 1.22 -3.00
C TYR A 91 15.82 1.97 -2.66
N ALA A 92 15.88 3.28 -2.90
CA ALA A 92 17.02 4.10 -2.53
C ALA A 92 17.27 4.11 -1.01
N ILE A 93 16.20 4.26 -0.20
CA ILE A 93 16.31 4.19 1.26
C ILE A 93 16.81 2.82 1.72
N THR A 94 16.25 1.73 1.21
CA THR A 94 16.66 0.37 1.60
C THR A 94 18.11 0.08 1.24
N THR A 95 18.54 0.54 0.06
CA THR A 95 19.94 0.43 -0.37
C THR A 95 20.86 1.27 0.51
N TRP A 96 20.46 2.49 0.86
CA TRP A 96 21.24 3.37 1.73
C TRP A 96 21.34 2.88 3.17
N VAL A 97 20.24 2.37 3.74
CA VAL A 97 20.22 1.77 5.09
C VAL A 97 21.05 0.49 5.13
N GLY A 98 21.00 -0.28 4.05
CA GLY A 98 21.67 -1.55 3.88
C GLY A 98 20.92 -2.75 4.46
N GLU A 99 20.98 -3.87 3.76
CA GLU A 99 20.25 -5.10 4.08
C GLU A 99 20.53 -5.61 5.50
N GLU A 100 21.77 -5.48 5.99
CA GLU A 100 22.13 -5.92 7.34
C GLU A 100 21.42 -5.16 8.46
N ARG A 101 21.25 -3.84 8.29
CA ARG A 101 20.56 -3.02 9.29
C ARG A 101 19.08 -3.31 9.29
N MET A 102 18.50 -3.49 8.09
CA MET A 102 17.10 -3.88 7.93
C MET A 102 16.83 -5.23 8.59
N THR A 103 17.64 -6.24 8.30
CA THR A 103 17.53 -7.57 8.92
C THR A 103 17.64 -7.51 10.45
N ARG A 104 18.56 -6.70 10.98
CA ARG A 104 18.69 -6.51 12.43
C ARG A 104 17.45 -5.84 13.06
N ALA A 105 16.88 -4.85 12.37
CA ALA A 105 15.67 -4.18 12.85
C ALA A 105 14.49 -5.15 12.89
N VAL A 106 14.34 -6.00 11.87
CA VAL A 106 13.30 -7.03 11.81
C VAL A 106 13.50 -8.07 12.91
N GLN A 107 14.71 -8.61 13.09
CA GLN A 107 15.01 -9.57 14.15
C GLN A 107 14.81 -8.99 15.56
N TRP A 108 15.12 -7.71 15.74
CA TRP A 108 14.84 -7.02 16.99
C TRP A 108 13.34 -6.88 17.24
N SER A 109 12.59 -6.50 16.20
CA SER A 109 11.13 -6.35 16.29
C SER A 109 10.40 -7.67 16.57
N ALA A 110 10.97 -8.80 16.19
CA ALA A 110 10.41 -10.12 16.43
C ALA A 110 10.42 -10.55 17.91
N ARG A 111 11.21 -9.90 18.77
CA ARG A 111 11.43 -10.33 20.16
C ARG A 111 10.21 -10.10 21.07
N TRP A 112 9.51 -8.98 20.88
CA TRP A 112 8.40 -8.56 21.75
C TRP A 112 7.07 -8.63 20.99
N ALA A 113 6.02 -9.11 21.64
CA ALA A 113 4.71 -9.22 21.00
C ALA A 113 4.21 -7.90 20.41
N VAL A 114 4.43 -6.78 21.09
CA VAL A 114 4.04 -5.44 20.62
C VAL A 114 4.76 -5.11 19.31
N THR A 115 6.08 -5.20 19.27
CA THR A 115 6.87 -4.88 18.07
C THR A 115 6.69 -5.91 16.97
N ARG A 116 6.49 -7.18 17.30
CA ARG A 116 6.24 -8.27 16.38
C ARG A 116 4.96 -8.09 15.56
N TYR A 117 3.89 -7.61 16.20
CA TYR A 117 2.57 -7.46 15.56
C TYR A 117 2.23 -6.02 15.20
N THR A 118 3.16 -5.07 15.42
CA THR A 118 3.03 -3.68 14.94
C THR A 118 4.19 -3.30 14.02
N LEU A 119 5.39 -3.12 14.58
CA LEU A 119 6.54 -2.60 13.85
C LEU A 119 7.01 -3.53 12.73
N MET A 120 7.05 -4.83 12.98
CA MET A 120 7.49 -5.82 11.99
C MET A 120 6.59 -5.87 10.75
N PRO A 121 5.23 -5.98 10.86
CA PRO A 121 4.33 -5.86 9.72
C PRO A 121 4.43 -4.52 9.00
N ILE A 122 4.56 -3.41 9.72
CA ILE A 122 4.69 -2.07 9.15
C ILE A 122 5.95 -2.00 8.27
N ILE A 123 7.10 -2.37 8.81
CA ILE A 123 8.36 -2.38 8.05
C ILE A 123 8.26 -3.33 6.86
N ALA A 124 7.74 -4.55 7.07
CA ALA A 124 7.61 -5.53 6.02
C ALA A 124 6.78 -5.01 4.83
N VAL A 125 5.60 -4.46 5.11
CA VAL A 125 4.66 -4.00 4.08
C VAL A 125 5.16 -2.74 3.38
N ILE A 126 5.76 -1.79 4.10
CA ILE A 126 6.29 -0.55 3.49
C ILE A 126 7.53 -0.83 2.64
N VAL A 127 8.44 -1.69 3.11
CA VAL A 127 9.74 -1.93 2.45
C VAL A 127 9.65 -2.95 1.33
N LEU A 128 9.00 -4.10 1.58
CA LEU A 128 8.94 -5.20 0.63
C LEU A 128 7.68 -5.18 -0.24
N THR A 129 6.69 -4.39 0.14
CA THR A 129 5.36 -4.32 -0.47
C THR A 129 4.59 -5.65 -0.37
N ASN A 130 3.30 -5.63 -0.68
CA ASN A 130 2.47 -6.83 -0.76
C ASN A 130 2.68 -7.50 -2.14
N PRO A 131 2.91 -8.83 -2.28
CA PRO A 131 2.89 -9.87 -1.21
C PRO A 131 4.25 -10.20 -0.58
N MET A 132 5.35 -9.57 -0.99
CA MET A 132 6.70 -9.91 -0.54
C MET A 132 6.91 -9.71 0.97
N ALA A 133 6.09 -8.87 1.61
CA ALA A 133 6.11 -8.63 3.05
C ALA A 133 6.04 -9.92 3.89
N TYR A 134 5.34 -10.93 3.39
CA TYR A 134 5.17 -12.21 4.10
C TYR A 134 6.47 -13.00 4.23
N SER A 135 7.48 -12.73 3.39
CA SER A 135 8.80 -13.36 3.51
C SER A 135 9.48 -13.11 4.85
N PHE A 136 9.11 -12.04 5.58
CA PHE A 136 9.62 -11.79 6.92
C PHE A 136 9.19 -12.83 7.96
N GLY A 137 8.18 -13.65 7.67
CA GLY A 137 7.81 -14.79 8.48
C GLY A 137 8.95 -15.80 8.73
N ILE A 138 10.00 -15.81 7.90
CA ILE A 138 11.19 -16.66 8.10
C ILE A 138 11.93 -16.34 9.41
N TYR A 139 11.79 -15.12 9.94
CA TYR A 139 12.41 -14.68 11.18
C TYR A 139 11.60 -15.03 12.43
N LEU A 140 10.49 -15.75 12.27
CA LEU A 140 9.59 -16.12 13.36
C LEU A 140 9.49 -17.65 13.52
N PRO A 141 9.34 -18.14 14.77
CA PRO A 141 8.95 -19.51 15.05
C PRO A 141 7.62 -19.86 14.37
N GLU A 142 7.42 -21.15 14.03
CA GLU A 142 6.26 -21.60 13.27
C GLU A 142 4.92 -21.23 13.93
N ARG A 143 4.83 -21.30 15.25
CA ARG A 143 3.60 -20.96 16.00
C ARG A 143 3.25 -19.46 15.96
N GLN A 144 4.19 -18.58 15.61
CA GLN A 144 3.98 -17.13 15.55
C GLN A 144 3.71 -16.62 14.13
N LYS A 145 4.04 -17.41 13.10
CA LYS A 145 3.85 -17.05 11.70
C LYS A 145 2.39 -16.73 11.34
N PRO A 146 1.37 -17.52 11.76
CA PRO A 146 -0.03 -17.20 11.45
C PRO A 146 -0.45 -15.81 11.97
N ALA A 147 -0.02 -15.47 13.18
CA ALA A 147 -0.33 -14.17 13.79
C ALA A 147 0.37 -12.99 13.07
N PHE A 148 1.61 -13.19 12.65
CA PHE A 148 2.32 -12.20 11.84
C PHE A 148 1.66 -12.00 10.48
N TYR A 149 1.29 -13.10 9.79
CA TYR A 149 0.62 -13.01 8.49
C TYR A 149 -0.74 -12.31 8.60
N ASP A 150 -1.51 -12.60 9.65
CA ASP A 150 -2.78 -11.93 9.90
C ASP A 150 -2.60 -10.43 10.17
N SER A 151 -1.59 -10.03 10.95
CA SER A 151 -1.25 -8.64 11.18
C SER A 151 -0.81 -7.95 9.88
N ALA A 152 0.06 -8.58 9.08
CA ALA A 152 0.56 -8.01 7.83
C ALA A 152 -0.56 -7.82 6.80
N VAL A 153 -1.41 -8.84 6.59
CA VAL A 153 -2.59 -8.75 5.69
C VAL A 153 -3.54 -7.65 6.13
N SER A 154 -3.75 -7.51 7.44
CA SER A 154 -4.67 -6.48 7.95
C SER A 154 -4.15 -5.06 7.79
N PHE A 155 -2.83 -4.89 7.60
CA PHE A 155 -2.22 -3.59 7.42
C PHE A 155 -2.16 -3.11 5.97
N VAL A 156 -2.35 -4.01 5.00
CA VAL A 156 -2.20 -3.66 3.57
C VAL A 156 -3.16 -2.58 3.08
N HIS A 157 -4.33 -2.42 3.68
CA HIS A 157 -5.26 -1.35 3.35
C HIS A 157 -4.93 -0.04 4.09
N PRO A 158 -4.78 -0.02 5.43
CA PRO A 158 -4.45 1.21 6.16
C PRO A 158 -3.18 1.89 5.69
N VAL A 159 -2.17 1.14 5.27
CA VAL A 159 -0.90 1.67 4.80
C VAL A 159 -1.03 2.46 3.50
N THR A 160 -2.00 2.12 2.63
CA THR A 160 -2.17 2.76 1.31
C THR A 160 -2.57 4.24 1.40
N ALA A 161 -3.09 4.69 2.54
CA ALA A 161 -3.40 6.10 2.77
C ALA A 161 -2.16 7.02 2.67
N PHE A 162 -0.98 6.51 3.07
CA PHE A 162 0.30 7.24 3.01
C PHE A 162 1.29 6.61 2.03
N PHE A 163 1.25 5.29 1.89
CA PHE A 163 2.21 4.53 1.09
C PHE A 163 1.47 3.67 0.06
N PRO A 164 0.92 4.29 -1.00
CA PRO A 164 0.15 3.56 -2.01
C PRO A 164 0.95 2.47 -2.72
N HIS A 165 2.28 2.60 -2.80
CA HIS A 165 3.16 1.58 -3.37
C HIS A 165 3.17 0.27 -2.56
N ALA A 166 2.87 0.34 -1.26
CA ALA A 166 2.90 -0.83 -0.38
C ALA A 166 1.87 -1.90 -0.77
N ASN A 167 0.75 -1.49 -1.36
CA ASN A 167 -0.30 -2.36 -1.88
C ASN A 167 -0.99 -1.73 -3.09
N ALA A 168 -0.25 -1.56 -4.17
CA ALA A 168 -0.69 -0.86 -5.37
C ALA A 168 -1.93 -1.50 -6.01
N GLY A 169 -2.08 -2.84 -5.93
CA GLY A 169 -3.22 -3.57 -6.49
C GLY A 169 -4.55 -3.27 -5.81
N GLU A 170 -4.53 -2.74 -4.59
CA GLU A 170 -5.73 -2.50 -3.77
C GLU A 170 -5.91 -1.03 -3.36
N ILE A 171 -5.24 -0.11 -4.05
CA ILE A 171 -5.35 1.33 -3.78
C ILE A 171 -6.78 1.85 -3.89
N PHE A 172 -7.61 1.19 -4.72
CA PHE A 172 -9.03 1.52 -4.88
C PHE A 172 -9.82 1.40 -3.57
N VAL A 173 -9.38 0.57 -2.62
CA VAL A 173 -10.02 0.47 -1.29
C VAL A 173 -9.89 1.80 -0.55
N TRP A 174 -8.69 2.37 -0.53
CA TRP A 174 -8.48 3.70 0.05
C TRP A 174 -9.24 4.78 -0.71
N ALA A 175 -9.24 4.72 -2.04
CA ALA A 175 -10.01 5.64 -2.88
C ALA A 175 -11.51 5.60 -2.54
N GLY A 176 -12.09 4.41 -2.37
CA GLY A 176 -13.49 4.25 -1.96
C GLY A 176 -13.78 4.79 -0.56
N VAL A 177 -12.89 4.52 0.42
CA VAL A 177 -13.03 5.04 1.79
C VAL A 177 -12.95 6.56 1.83
N SER A 178 -12.07 7.16 1.04
CA SER A 178 -11.84 8.61 1.04
C SER A 178 -12.83 9.41 0.18
N ALA A 179 -13.47 8.80 -0.82
CA ALA A 179 -14.34 9.47 -1.78
C ALA A 179 -15.46 10.27 -1.11
N GLY A 180 -16.13 9.69 -0.09
CA GLY A 180 -17.19 10.36 0.63
C GLY A 180 -16.70 11.61 1.41
N VAL A 181 -15.50 11.54 2.00
CA VAL A 181 -14.92 12.67 2.72
C VAL A 181 -14.47 13.76 1.75
N LEU A 182 -13.85 13.38 0.62
CA LEU A 182 -13.44 14.33 -0.42
C LEU A 182 -14.63 15.10 -1.01
N ALA A 183 -15.79 14.44 -1.15
CA ALA A 183 -17.01 15.08 -1.68
C ALA A 183 -17.65 16.09 -0.71
N ILE A 184 -17.54 15.89 0.62
CA ILE A 184 -18.28 16.67 1.63
C ILE A 184 -17.35 17.64 2.36
N ALA A 185 -16.13 17.23 2.69
CA ALA A 185 -15.19 17.96 3.54
C ALA A 185 -13.73 17.66 3.15
N PRO A 186 -13.28 18.12 1.96
CA PRO A 186 -11.97 17.78 1.41
C PRO A 186 -10.80 18.20 2.32
N GLU A 187 -10.98 19.24 3.13
CA GLU A 187 -10.01 19.70 4.13
C GLU A 187 -9.74 18.67 5.24
N LYS A 188 -10.64 17.71 5.43
CA LYS A 188 -10.49 16.62 6.43
C LYS A 188 -9.77 15.38 5.88
N TYR A 189 -9.47 15.35 4.58
CA TYR A 189 -8.80 14.21 3.96
C TYR A 189 -7.46 13.82 4.63
N PRO A 190 -6.55 14.76 4.96
CA PRO A 190 -5.31 14.39 5.65
C PRO A 190 -5.55 13.81 7.05
N LEU A 191 -6.54 14.31 7.76
CA LEU A 191 -6.93 13.78 9.07
C LEU A 191 -7.51 12.37 8.95
N LEU A 192 -8.35 12.13 7.94
CA LEU A 192 -8.85 10.78 7.65
C LEU A 192 -7.72 9.79 7.41
N ALA A 193 -6.73 10.17 6.57
CA ALA A 193 -5.57 9.35 6.27
C ALA A 193 -4.79 8.99 7.54
N LEU A 194 -4.55 10.00 8.40
CA LEU A 194 -3.84 9.80 9.67
C LEU A 194 -4.60 8.86 10.61
N LEU A 195 -5.91 9.07 10.77
CA LEU A 195 -6.74 8.23 11.63
C LEU A 195 -6.85 6.80 11.11
N TYR A 196 -6.97 6.64 9.79
CA TYR A 196 -7.05 5.33 9.16
C TYR A 196 -5.75 4.53 9.37
N PHE A 197 -4.60 5.18 9.18
CA PHE A 197 -3.29 4.60 9.44
C PHE A 197 -3.10 4.25 10.92
N ALA A 198 -3.39 5.19 11.84
CA ALA A 198 -3.24 4.97 13.28
C ALA A 198 -4.17 3.87 13.79
N THR A 199 -5.42 3.85 13.35
CA THR A 199 -6.37 2.78 13.68
C THR A 199 -5.88 1.44 13.13
N GLY A 200 -5.30 1.43 11.92
CA GLY A 200 -4.67 0.26 11.34
C GLY A 200 -3.60 -0.35 12.25
N ILE A 201 -2.72 0.48 12.84
CA ILE A 201 -1.68 0.01 13.79
C ILE A 201 -2.31 -0.65 15.02
N VAL A 202 -3.35 -0.06 15.58
CA VAL A 202 -4.05 -0.66 16.74
C VAL A 202 -4.70 -1.98 16.37
N VAL A 203 -5.37 -2.03 15.22
CA VAL A 203 -6.06 -3.23 14.74
C VAL A 203 -5.08 -4.38 14.49
N ILE A 204 -3.95 -4.14 13.82
CA ILE A 204 -2.98 -5.21 13.55
C ILE A 204 -2.37 -5.78 14.82
N PHE A 205 -2.15 -4.95 15.85
CA PHE A 205 -1.69 -5.41 17.14
C PHE A 205 -2.71 -6.34 17.81
N ILE A 206 -3.97 -5.90 17.89
CA ILE A 206 -5.05 -6.70 18.48
C ILE A 206 -5.21 -8.03 17.73
N ARG A 207 -5.27 -7.99 16.40
CA ARG A 207 -5.40 -9.19 15.56
C ARG A 207 -4.23 -10.13 15.76
N GLY A 208 -3.00 -9.63 15.74
CA GLY A 208 -1.81 -10.44 15.95
C GLY A 208 -1.83 -11.16 17.30
N VAL A 209 -2.15 -10.46 18.38
CA VAL A 209 -2.24 -11.06 19.72
C VAL A 209 -3.37 -12.10 19.81
N VAL A 210 -4.55 -11.78 19.27
CA VAL A 210 -5.71 -12.70 19.27
C VAL A 210 -5.41 -13.95 18.43
N THR A 211 -4.83 -13.78 17.24
CA THR A 211 -4.47 -14.88 16.36
C THR A 211 -3.38 -15.77 16.97
N GLU A 212 -2.38 -15.20 17.65
CA GLU A 212 -1.38 -15.99 18.39
C GLU A 212 -2.04 -16.80 19.51
N TRP A 213 -2.94 -16.19 20.27
CA TRP A 213 -3.69 -16.88 21.32
C TRP A 213 -4.55 -18.03 20.77
N ILE A 214 -5.30 -17.79 19.68
CA ILE A 214 -6.11 -18.82 19.02
C ILE A 214 -5.22 -19.94 18.48
N THR A 215 -4.11 -19.61 17.82
CA THR A 215 -3.16 -20.59 17.30
C THR A 215 -2.63 -21.49 18.40
N ASN A 216 -2.20 -20.91 19.52
CA ASN A 216 -1.72 -21.69 20.67
C ASN A 216 -2.84 -22.56 21.30
N LEU A 217 -4.08 -22.05 21.34
CA LEU A 217 -5.22 -22.83 21.82
C LEU A 217 -5.49 -24.03 20.92
N LEU A 218 -5.46 -23.85 19.60
CA LEU A 218 -5.66 -24.92 18.62
C LEU A 218 -4.56 -25.98 18.69
N ILE A 219 -3.28 -25.56 18.78
CA ILE A 219 -2.13 -26.47 18.94
C ILE A 219 -2.32 -27.36 20.17
N ARG A 220 -2.72 -26.77 21.31
CA ARG A 220 -2.98 -27.52 22.54
C ARG A 220 -4.16 -28.46 22.41
N ARG A 221 -5.27 -28.02 21.80
CA ARG A 221 -6.48 -28.85 21.62
C ARG A 221 -6.27 -30.03 20.69
N GLN A 222 -5.43 -29.87 19.67
CA GLN A 222 -5.12 -30.90 18.69
C GLN A 222 -3.98 -31.84 19.14
N GLY A 223 -3.38 -31.59 20.30
CA GLY A 223 -2.26 -32.39 20.81
C GLY A 223 -0.96 -32.23 20.04
N LEU A 224 -0.81 -31.10 19.27
CA LEU A 224 0.35 -30.84 18.41
C LEU A 224 1.48 -30.11 19.15
N THR A 225 1.41 -29.96 20.46
CA THR A 225 2.36 -29.18 21.27
C THR A 225 3.80 -29.68 21.10
N GLU A 226 4.03 -30.99 21.14
CA GLU A 226 5.38 -31.57 21.00
C GLU A 226 5.99 -31.29 19.64
N ILE A 227 5.19 -31.35 18.57
CA ILE A 227 5.64 -31.08 17.19
C ILE A 227 6.06 -29.61 17.05
N PHE A 228 5.26 -28.68 17.55
CA PHE A 228 5.59 -27.26 17.51
C PHE A 228 6.78 -26.90 18.41
N ASP A 229 6.91 -27.57 19.56
CA ASP A 229 8.08 -27.41 20.43
C ASP A 229 9.37 -27.92 19.76
N GLN A 230 9.27 -28.97 18.93
CA GLN A 230 10.40 -29.43 18.12
C GLN A 230 10.77 -28.39 17.07
N TYR A 231 9.82 -27.85 16.30
CA TYR A 231 10.09 -26.79 15.33
C TYR A 231 10.68 -25.54 15.97
N ASP A 232 10.18 -25.13 17.13
CA ASP A 232 10.73 -23.96 17.85
C ASP A 232 12.18 -24.20 18.30
N ARG A 233 12.52 -25.41 18.75
CA ARG A 233 13.92 -25.78 19.08
C ARG A 233 14.82 -25.81 17.84
N GLU A 234 14.33 -26.31 16.71
CA GLU A 234 15.08 -26.33 15.45
C GLU A 234 15.33 -24.90 14.94
N PHE A 235 14.30 -24.04 15.01
CA PHE A 235 14.40 -22.62 14.67
C PHE A 235 15.43 -21.91 15.54
N ALA A 236 15.41 -22.11 16.85
CA ALA A 236 16.39 -21.54 17.78
C ALA A 236 17.82 -21.96 17.43
N ARG A 237 18.06 -23.26 17.21
CA ARG A 237 19.39 -23.79 16.81
C ARG A 237 19.85 -23.23 15.45
N ALA A 238 18.93 -23.10 14.48
CA ALA A 238 19.27 -22.52 13.18
C ALA A 238 19.65 -21.04 13.31
N THR A 239 18.95 -20.30 14.15
CA THR A 239 19.24 -18.89 14.43
C THR A 239 20.59 -18.73 15.12
N GLU A 240 20.93 -19.57 16.12
CA GLU A 240 22.22 -19.56 16.79
C GLU A 240 23.36 -19.82 15.80
N ARG A 241 23.26 -20.87 14.99
CA ARG A 241 24.27 -21.20 13.94
C ARG A 241 24.46 -20.06 12.95
N PHE A 242 23.39 -19.37 12.56
CA PHE A 242 23.45 -18.22 11.66
C PHE A 242 24.21 -17.05 12.30
N VAL A 243 23.95 -16.77 13.58
CA VAL A 243 24.62 -15.70 14.33
C VAL A 243 26.12 -16.04 14.51
N GLU A 244 26.47 -17.28 14.87
CA GLU A 244 27.85 -17.74 15.03
C GLU A 244 28.63 -17.67 13.71
N ALA A 245 28.06 -18.14 12.62
CA ALA A 245 28.66 -18.07 11.29
C ALA A 245 28.93 -16.63 10.83
N LYS A 246 28.02 -15.71 11.19
CA LYS A 246 28.18 -14.28 10.89
C LYS A 246 29.27 -13.63 11.73
N GLN A 247 29.38 -14.00 13.00
CA GLN A 247 30.44 -13.53 13.89
C GLN A 247 31.82 -14.03 13.43
N SER A 248 31.94 -15.30 13.09
CA SER A 248 33.19 -15.91 12.57
C SER A 248 33.69 -15.21 11.28
N LYS A 249 32.78 -14.92 10.34
CA LYS A 249 33.13 -14.17 9.12
C LYS A 249 33.63 -12.76 9.43
N LYS A 250 33.05 -12.09 10.42
CA LYS A 250 33.45 -10.73 10.81
C LYS A 250 34.83 -10.71 11.47
N THR A 251 35.13 -11.70 12.32
CA THR A 251 36.42 -11.84 12.99
C THR A 251 37.53 -12.23 11.98
N GLY A 252 37.25 -13.14 11.05
CA GLY A 252 38.20 -13.53 10.00
C GLY A 252 38.52 -12.39 9.03
N SER A 253 37.56 -11.52 8.71
CA SER A 253 37.79 -10.34 7.87
C SER A 253 38.62 -9.26 8.59
N SER A 254 38.50 -9.11 9.90
CA SER A 254 39.26 -8.16 10.70
C SER A 254 40.76 -8.57 10.79
N VAL A 255 41.03 -9.86 10.95
CA VAL A 255 42.41 -10.38 11.03
C VAL A 255 43.14 -10.30 9.66
N ALA A 256 42.39 -10.46 8.55
CA ALA A 256 42.97 -10.31 7.21
C ALA A 256 43.36 -8.88 6.86
N THR A 257 42.67 -7.88 7.47
CA THR A 257 42.98 -6.46 7.23
C THR A 257 44.15 -5.96 8.10
N GLU A 258 44.34 -6.51 9.31
CA GLU A 258 45.49 -6.20 10.15
C GLU A 258 46.80 -6.84 9.71
N GLY A 259 46.73 -7.97 8.98
CA GLY A 259 47.94 -8.66 8.43
C GLY A 259 48.46 -8.08 7.12
N ALA A 260 47.77 -7.06 6.54
CA ALA A 260 48.14 -6.45 5.26
C ALA A 260 48.69 -5.01 5.39
N MET A 261 48.91 -4.51 6.61
CA MET A 261 49.66 -3.30 6.93
C MET A 261 51.06 -3.66 7.45
#